data_27f9bdb8d4aa368d5dc12c23ae5fef25
#
_entry.id   27f9bdb8d4aa368d5dc12c23ae5fef25
#
_cell.length_a   1.000
_cell.length_b   1.000
_cell.length_c   1.000
_cell.angle_alpha   90.00
_cell.angle_beta   90.00
_cell.angle_gamma   90.00
#
_symmetry.space_group_name_H-M   'P 1'
#
loop_
_entity.id
_entity.type
_entity.pdbx_description
1 polymer ?
#
loop_
_entity_poly.entity_id
_entity_poly.type
_entity_poly.pdbx_seq_one_letter_code
_entity_poly.pdbx_strand_id
1 'polypeptide(L)'
;MKITQNQSRLFDTLRKVASQYPRDMVDKQIKDIPRIAFNIGIALEFLKPKYPNELEICDLGGGIGLFSVGCAAYGLKRTVLVDDFNDPVNHSVGASILDLHRSYGVEIVSRDVVANGIRDINGRFDVITTFDSMEHWHHSPKRLFHEAAEKLKPGGVFVLGVPNSQNVRKRIAVPLGLGKWSGMDDWYESDVFRGHVREPDVSDLLYIARDMRLNDLKIIGRNWMGYYSNNSVVRFTTKFVDYPLRLKPSLCSDIYMIGKKA
;
A
#
# COMPACT_ATOMS: atom_id res chain seq x y z
N MET A 1 -20.22 -8.82 -6.61
CA MET A 1 -19.53 -9.34 -5.40
C MET A 1 -20.51 -9.20 -4.24
N LYS A 2 -20.97 -10.28 -3.64
CA LYS A 2 -21.80 -10.20 -2.43
C LYS A 2 -20.93 -9.62 -1.31
N ILE A 3 -21.28 -8.45 -0.79
CA ILE A 3 -20.61 -7.82 0.35
C ILE A 3 -20.94 -8.67 1.57
N THR A 4 -19.95 -9.32 2.17
CA THR A 4 -20.15 -10.03 3.44
C THR A 4 -20.36 -9.01 4.57
N GLN A 5 -21.01 -9.40 5.66
CA GLN A 5 -21.25 -8.52 6.81
C GLN A 5 -19.95 -7.87 7.34
N ASN A 6 -18.83 -8.60 7.29
CA ASN A 6 -17.51 -8.07 7.66
C ASN A 6 -16.99 -7.00 6.69
N GLN A 7 -17.29 -7.12 5.39
CA GLN A 7 -16.91 -6.09 4.41
C GLN A 7 -17.72 -4.80 4.61
N SER A 8 -19.05 -4.90 4.86
CA SER A 8 -19.88 -3.73 5.17
C SER A 8 -19.32 -2.98 6.39
N ARG A 9 -19.05 -3.69 7.49
CA ARG A 9 -18.45 -3.10 8.70
C ARG A 9 -17.13 -2.39 8.40
N LEU A 10 -16.24 -2.98 7.58
CA LEU A 10 -14.97 -2.36 7.21
C LEU A 10 -15.19 -1.05 6.43
N PHE A 11 -16.07 -1.05 5.44
CA PHE A 11 -16.40 0.15 4.66
C PHE A 11 -16.98 1.27 5.53
N ASP A 12 -17.89 0.95 6.45
CA ASP A 12 -18.49 1.93 7.37
C ASP A 12 -17.44 2.50 8.34
N THR A 13 -16.55 1.65 8.85
CA THR A 13 -15.41 2.08 9.67
C THR A 13 -14.53 3.06 8.92
N LEU A 14 -14.12 2.72 7.69
CA LEU A 14 -13.27 3.58 6.86
C LEU A 14 -13.94 4.91 6.53
N ARG A 15 -15.24 4.93 6.23
CA ARG A 15 -15.99 6.19 6.01
C ARG A 15 -15.98 7.07 7.25
N LYS A 16 -16.22 6.49 8.43
CA LYS A 16 -16.19 7.21 9.71
C LYS A 16 -14.82 7.85 9.97
N VAL A 17 -13.73 7.13 9.70
CA VAL A 17 -12.38 7.67 9.86
C VAL A 17 -12.09 8.74 8.81
N ALA A 18 -12.40 8.47 7.54
CA ALA A 18 -12.18 9.39 6.43
C ALA A 18 -12.85 10.76 6.63
N SER A 19 -14.07 10.77 7.22
CA SER A 19 -14.80 12.01 7.53
C SER A 19 -14.15 12.88 8.62
N GLN A 20 -13.16 12.38 9.34
CA GLN A 20 -12.41 13.11 10.39
C GLN A 20 -11.12 13.74 9.87
N TYR A 21 -10.77 13.50 8.61
CA TYR A 21 -9.64 14.17 7.98
C TYR A 21 -9.92 15.66 7.74
N PRO A 22 -8.89 16.50 7.56
CA PRO A 22 -9.06 17.89 7.13
C PRO A 22 -9.95 17.99 5.88
N ARG A 23 -10.75 19.06 5.78
CA ARG A 23 -11.80 19.23 4.74
C ARG A 23 -11.29 19.03 3.31
N ASP A 24 -10.10 19.53 3.03
CA ASP A 24 -9.42 19.41 1.72
C ASP A 24 -9.00 17.98 1.37
N MET A 25 -8.93 17.09 2.36
CA MET A 25 -8.53 15.69 2.18
C MET A 25 -9.69 14.70 2.23
N VAL A 26 -10.84 15.05 2.82
CA VAL A 26 -11.98 14.13 3.03
C VAL A 26 -12.41 13.45 1.74
N ASP A 27 -12.61 14.21 0.66
CA ASP A 27 -13.06 13.66 -0.61
C ASP A 27 -12.07 12.67 -1.22
N LYS A 28 -10.77 12.97 -1.10
CA LYS A 28 -9.69 12.08 -1.53
C LYS A 28 -9.72 10.78 -0.72
N GLN A 29 -9.83 10.86 0.61
CA GLN A 29 -9.88 9.69 1.49
C GLN A 29 -11.13 8.84 1.23
N ILE A 30 -12.31 9.46 1.07
CA ILE A 30 -13.56 8.75 0.75
C ILE A 30 -13.45 8.02 -0.60
N LYS A 31 -12.90 8.68 -1.60
CA LYS A 31 -12.69 8.09 -2.93
C LYS A 31 -11.76 6.88 -2.87
N ASP A 32 -10.80 6.87 -1.96
CA ASP A 32 -9.79 5.81 -1.82
C ASP A 32 -10.26 4.61 -0.97
N ILE A 33 -11.38 4.70 -0.28
CA ILE A 33 -11.91 3.63 0.57
C ILE A 33 -11.93 2.25 -0.11
N PRO A 34 -12.36 2.09 -1.37
CA PRO A 34 -12.36 0.76 -2.02
C PRO A 34 -10.98 0.13 -2.11
N ARG A 35 -9.93 0.91 -2.38
CA ARG A 35 -8.54 0.46 -2.44
C ARG A 35 -8.03 0.09 -1.04
N ILE A 36 -8.29 0.95 -0.05
CA ILE A 36 -7.87 0.71 1.33
C ILE A 36 -8.58 -0.52 1.91
N ALA A 37 -9.90 -0.65 1.68
CA ALA A 37 -10.64 -1.84 2.11
C ALA A 37 -10.11 -3.13 1.45
N PHE A 38 -9.70 -3.05 0.18
CA PHE A 38 -9.02 -4.16 -0.47
C PHE A 38 -7.66 -4.47 0.17
N ASN A 39 -6.83 -3.47 0.44
CA ASN A 39 -5.51 -3.64 1.06
C ASN A 39 -5.62 -4.28 2.44
N ILE A 40 -6.54 -3.81 3.30
CA ILE A 40 -6.84 -4.43 4.59
C ILE A 40 -7.37 -5.86 4.38
N GLY A 41 -8.28 -6.03 3.43
CA GLY A 41 -8.88 -7.33 3.13
C GLY A 41 -7.85 -8.39 2.75
N ILE A 42 -6.91 -8.10 1.86
CA ILE A 42 -5.87 -9.07 1.45
C ILE A 42 -4.89 -9.36 2.60
N ALA A 43 -4.55 -8.36 3.42
CA ALA A 43 -3.70 -8.55 4.58
C ALA A 43 -4.32 -9.53 5.60
N LEU A 44 -5.64 -9.41 5.84
CA LEU A 44 -6.36 -10.25 6.81
C LEU A 44 -6.76 -11.62 6.26
N GLU A 45 -7.02 -11.75 4.95
CA GLU A 45 -7.50 -12.99 4.34
C GLU A 45 -6.53 -14.16 4.53
N PHE A 46 -5.22 -13.89 4.47
CA PHE A 46 -4.17 -14.89 4.56
C PHE A 46 -3.90 -15.39 5.99
N LEU A 47 -4.46 -14.73 7.00
CA LEU A 47 -4.26 -15.03 8.42
C LEU A 47 -5.44 -15.74 9.08
N LYS A 48 -6.42 -16.19 8.31
CA LYS A 48 -7.53 -16.96 8.88
C LYS A 48 -7.02 -18.25 9.55
N PRO A 49 -7.53 -18.61 10.74
CA PRO A 49 -8.80 -18.16 11.33
C PRO A 49 -8.71 -17.03 12.38
N LYS A 50 -7.63 -16.25 12.46
CA LYS A 50 -7.47 -15.20 13.48
C LYS A 50 -8.50 -14.06 13.34
N TYR A 51 -8.89 -13.49 14.47
CA TYR A 51 -9.76 -12.32 14.55
C TYR A 51 -8.93 -11.02 14.49
N PRO A 52 -9.50 -9.88 13.99
CA PRO A 52 -8.78 -8.61 13.94
C PRO A 52 -8.12 -8.21 15.27
N ASN A 53 -8.82 -8.36 16.39
CA ASN A 53 -8.33 -8.02 17.73
C ASN A 53 -7.21 -8.94 18.28
N GLU A 54 -6.75 -9.90 17.51
CA GLU A 54 -5.59 -10.74 17.82
C GLU A 54 -4.37 -10.37 16.97
N LEU A 55 -4.56 -9.53 15.93
CA LEU A 55 -3.58 -9.26 14.90
C LEU A 55 -2.76 -8.00 15.17
N GLU A 56 -1.48 -8.10 14.98
CA GLU A 56 -0.51 -7.01 15.06
C GLU A 56 0.07 -6.74 13.67
N ILE A 57 -0.03 -5.49 13.21
CA ILE A 57 0.43 -5.05 11.89
C ILE A 57 1.49 -3.96 12.00
N CYS A 58 2.48 -3.99 11.08
CA CYS A 58 3.43 -2.92 10.86
C CYS A 58 3.36 -2.46 9.42
N ASP A 59 3.13 -1.16 9.20
CA ASP A 59 2.99 -0.53 7.89
C ASP A 59 4.24 0.33 7.60
N LEU A 60 4.96 -0.02 6.54
CA LEU A 60 6.25 0.57 6.18
C LEU A 60 6.06 1.59 5.06
N GLY A 61 6.36 2.85 5.33
CA GLY A 61 6.17 3.94 4.38
C GLY A 61 4.68 4.24 4.12
N GLY A 62 3.83 4.07 5.15
CA GLY A 62 2.37 4.20 4.99
C GLY A 62 1.86 5.65 4.92
N GLY A 63 2.72 6.64 5.18
CA GLY A 63 2.34 8.05 5.14
C GLY A 63 1.21 8.41 6.10
N ILE A 64 0.48 9.46 5.75
CA ILE A 64 -0.69 9.94 6.50
C ILE A 64 -2.03 9.42 5.94
N GLY A 65 -1.98 8.36 5.12
CA GLY A 65 -3.15 7.79 4.46
C GLY A 65 -4.09 7.01 5.40
N LEU A 66 -5.19 6.56 4.84
CA LEU A 66 -6.28 5.91 5.59
C LEU A 66 -5.98 4.47 6.02
N PHE A 67 -4.89 3.84 5.55
CA PHE A 67 -4.66 2.41 5.77
C PHE A 67 -4.38 2.08 7.23
N SER A 68 -3.32 2.64 7.83
CA SER A 68 -2.91 2.33 9.21
C SER A 68 -3.98 2.71 10.22
N VAL A 69 -4.55 3.93 10.12
CA VAL A 69 -5.64 4.35 11.01
C VAL A 69 -6.92 3.53 10.79
N GLY A 70 -7.16 3.10 9.55
CA GLY A 70 -8.27 2.19 9.21
C GLY A 70 -8.10 0.81 9.84
N CYS A 71 -6.89 0.25 9.88
CA CYS A 71 -6.57 -0.99 10.58
C CYS A 71 -6.87 -0.89 12.08
N ALA A 72 -6.38 0.17 12.74
CA ALA A 72 -6.63 0.41 14.15
C ALA A 72 -8.12 0.60 14.45
N ALA A 73 -8.81 1.44 13.68
CA ALA A 73 -10.25 1.68 13.81
C ALA A 73 -11.11 0.42 13.56
N TYR A 74 -10.66 -0.47 12.69
CA TYR A 74 -11.33 -1.76 12.45
C TYR A 74 -11.16 -2.74 13.60
N GLY A 75 -10.23 -2.45 14.52
CA GLY A 75 -10.03 -3.16 15.78
C GLY A 75 -8.86 -4.15 15.77
N LEU A 76 -7.81 -3.89 14.97
CA LEU A 76 -6.57 -4.64 15.12
C LEU A 76 -5.96 -4.39 16.50
N LYS A 77 -5.35 -5.42 17.08
CA LYS A 77 -4.76 -5.40 18.42
C LYS A 77 -3.66 -4.35 18.56
N ARG A 78 -2.83 -4.23 17.51
CA ARG A 78 -1.71 -3.31 17.43
C ARG A 78 -1.48 -2.89 16.00
N THR A 79 -1.33 -1.60 15.77
CA THR A 79 -0.98 -1.04 14.46
C THR A 79 0.22 -0.11 14.65
N VAL A 80 1.32 -0.41 13.98
CA VAL A 80 2.54 0.40 13.94
C VAL A 80 2.68 1.00 12.55
N LEU A 81 2.84 2.31 12.47
CA LEU A 81 3.11 3.07 11.24
C LEU A 81 4.54 3.60 11.31
N VAL A 82 5.36 3.24 10.32
CA VAL A 82 6.75 3.69 10.20
C VAL A 82 6.90 4.50 8.93
N ASP A 83 7.20 5.79 9.06
CA ASP A 83 7.40 6.70 7.94
C ASP A 83 8.25 7.90 8.39
N ASP A 84 8.92 8.59 7.48
CA ASP A 84 9.67 9.81 7.81
C ASP A 84 8.80 11.06 7.84
N PHE A 85 7.62 10.99 7.23
CA PHE A 85 6.65 12.09 7.10
C PHE A 85 7.23 13.36 6.45
N ASN A 86 8.31 13.23 5.68
CA ASN A 86 9.00 14.37 5.04
C ASN A 86 8.37 14.81 3.72
N ASP A 87 7.22 14.27 3.34
CA ASP A 87 6.46 14.75 2.20
C ASP A 87 5.96 16.18 2.48
N PRO A 88 6.05 17.14 1.52
CA PRO A 88 5.53 18.49 1.68
C PRO A 88 4.07 18.56 2.13
N VAL A 89 3.23 17.62 1.72
CA VAL A 89 1.83 17.50 2.19
C VAL A 89 1.79 17.27 3.70
N ASN A 90 2.75 16.55 4.25
CA ASN A 90 2.82 16.27 5.68
C ASN A 90 3.18 17.50 6.51
N HIS A 91 3.91 18.48 5.94
CA HIS A 91 4.31 19.68 6.67
C HIS A 91 3.15 20.66 6.94
N SER A 92 2.14 20.71 6.07
CA SER A 92 1.03 21.66 6.21
C SER A 92 -0.13 21.15 7.07
N VAL A 93 -0.40 19.85 7.06
CA VAL A 93 -1.56 19.23 7.73
C VAL A 93 -1.19 17.99 8.55
N GLY A 94 0.07 17.55 8.48
CA GLY A 94 0.53 16.27 9.01
C GLY A 94 0.33 16.10 10.51
N ALA A 95 0.57 17.14 11.31
CA ALA A 95 0.45 17.06 12.77
C ALA A 95 -0.97 16.67 13.21
N SER A 96 -2.01 17.31 12.66
CA SER A 96 -3.40 17.00 13.01
C SER A 96 -3.83 15.61 12.54
N ILE A 97 -3.29 15.13 11.41
CA ILE A 97 -3.59 13.80 10.90
C ILE A 97 -2.86 12.73 11.73
N LEU A 98 -1.62 12.99 12.13
CA LEU A 98 -0.90 12.09 13.04
C LEU A 98 -1.58 11.99 14.41
N ASP A 99 -2.18 13.10 14.89
CA ASP A 99 -2.99 13.08 16.10
C ASP A 99 -4.27 12.26 15.92
N LEU A 100 -4.90 12.33 14.74
CA LEU A 100 -6.01 11.42 14.39
C LEU A 100 -5.55 9.95 14.44
N HIS A 101 -4.40 9.62 13.87
CA HIS A 101 -3.86 8.25 13.94
C HIS A 101 -3.63 7.82 15.39
N ARG A 102 -3.00 8.65 16.23
CA ARG A 102 -2.77 8.38 17.66
C ARG A 102 -4.08 8.20 18.41
N SER A 103 -5.12 8.98 18.11
CA SER A 103 -6.43 8.88 18.77
C SER A 103 -7.12 7.52 18.55
N TYR A 104 -6.78 6.82 17.46
CA TYR A 104 -7.20 5.46 17.17
C TYR A 104 -6.22 4.39 17.68
N GLY A 105 -5.14 4.79 18.36
CA GLY A 105 -4.16 3.86 18.93
C GLY A 105 -3.08 3.38 17.95
N VAL A 106 -2.84 4.11 16.84
CA VAL A 106 -1.70 3.83 15.95
C VAL A 106 -0.40 4.26 16.64
N GLU A 107 0.55 3.34 16.77
CA GLU A 107 1.92 3.63 17.17
C GLU A 107 2.67 4.23 15.99
N ILE A 108 3.14 5.47 16.13
CA ILE A 108 3.85 6.20 15.07
C ILE A 108 5.34 6.17 15.36
N VAL A 109 6.11 5.67 14.41
CA VAL A 109 7.57 5.66 14.43
C VAL A 109 8.07 6.54 13.28
N SER A 110 8.49 7.78 13.62
CA SER A 110 8.95 8.76 12.64
C SER A 110 10.43 8.53 12.31
N ARG A 111 10.70 7.98 11.11
CA ARG A 111 12.05 7.76 10.57
C ARG A 111 12.03 7.41 9.09
N ASP A 112 13.14 7.66 8.39
CA ASP A 112 13.40 7.02 7.10
C ASP A 112 13.50 5.51 7.31
N VAL A 113 12.50 4.78 6.83
CA VAL A 113 12.36 3.34 7.07
C VAL A 113 13.47 2.53 6.36
N VAL A 114 13.96 3.00 5.20
CA VAL A 114 15.01 2.33 4.44
C VAL A 114 16.37 2.54 5.09
N ALA A 115 16.66 3.77 5.52
CA ALA A 115 17.92 4.13 6.14
C ALA A 115 18.07 3.56 7.58
N ASN A 116 16.97 3.54 8.36
CA ASN A 116 17.04 3.16 9.77
C ASN A 116 16.55 1.74 10.06
N GLY A 117 15.70 1.17 9.17
CA GLY A 117 15.11 -0.15 9.37
C GLY A 117 14.09 -0.21 10.50
N ILE A 118 13.75 -1.43 10.92
CA ILE A 118 12.71 -1.70 11.94
C ILE A 118 13.17 -2.70 13.01
N ARG A 119 14.46 -3.01 13.07
CA ARG A 119 15.00 -4.05 13.99
C ARG A 119 14.74 -3.74 15.45
N ASP A 120 14.79 -2.47 15.84
CA ASP A 120 14.58 -1.98 17.20
C ASP A 120 13.11 -1.85 17.61
N ILE A 121 12.16 -1.93 16.67
CA ILE A 121 10.73 -1.93 16.99
C ILE A 121 10.38 -3.19 17.78
N ASN A 122 9.78 -3.02 18.94
CA ASN A 122 9.47 -4.13 19.83
C ASN A 122 8.46 -5.11 19.24
N GLY A 123 8.66 -6.40 19.54
CA GLY A 123 7.75 -7.48 19.17
C GLY A 123 7.90 -7.98 17.74
N ARG A 124 6.99 -8.87 17.38
CA ARG A 124 6.83 -9.44 16.03
C ARG A 124 5.40 -9.24 15.58
N PHE A 125 5.21 -9.20 14.26
CA PHE A 125 3.95 -8.87 13.64
C PHE A 125 3.32 -10.08 12.93
N ASP A 126 2.01 -10.14 12.92
CA ASP A 126 1.25 -11.08 12.09
C ASP A 126 1.29 -10.64 10.63
N VAL A 127 1.30 -9.32 10.38
CA VAL A 127 1.38 -8.72 9.05
C VAL A 127 2.40 -7.61 9.03
N ILE A 128 3.20 -7.56 7.96
CA ILE A 128 3.99 -6.37 7.61
C ILE A 128 3.59 -5.96 6.19
N THR A 129 3.28 -4.68 6.01
CA THR A 129 2.82 -4.12 4.74
C THR A 129 3.72 -3.01 4.25
N THR A 130 3.74 -2.81 2.93
CA THR A 130 4.18 -1.58 2.29
C THR A 130 3.36 -1.39 1.01
N PHE A 131 2.66 -0.28 0.91
CA PHE A 131 1.78 0.03 -0.22
C PHE A 131 2.13 1.39 -0.81
N ASP A 132 2.31 1.42 -2.14
CA ASP A 132 2.59 2.64 -2.90
C ASP A 132 3.70 3.50 -2.27
N SER A 133 4.80 2.85 -1.84
CA SER A 133 5.92 3.47 -1.14
C SER A 133 7.27 3.10 -1.72
N MET A 134 7.51 1.80 -1.99
CA MET A 134 8.81 1.30 -2.46
C MET A 134 9.28 1.98 -3.75
N GLU A 135 8.38 2.33 -4.65
CA GLU A 135 8.69 3.02 -5.92
C GLU A 135 9.29 4.42 -5.75
N HIS A 136 9.14 5.02 -4.57
CA HIS A 136 9.71 6.32 -4.21
C HIS A 136 11.07 6.23 -3.51
N TRP A 137 11.51 5.04 -3.13
CA TRP A 137 12.74 4.87 -2.36
C TRP A 137 14.00 4.99 -3.23
N HIS A 138 14.90 5.89 -2.84
CA HIS A 138 16.16 6.13 -3.53
C HIS A 138 17.25 5.11 -3.19
N HIS A 139 17.12 4.43 -2.06
CA HIS A 139 18.08 3.43 -1.58
C HIS A 139 17.52 2.01 -1.66
N SER A 140 18.41 1.01 -1.67
CA SER A 140 18.01 -0.38 -1.71
C SER A 140 17.22 -0.77 -0.45
N PRO A 141 16.00 -1.32 -0.60
CA PRO A 141 15.21 -1.80 0.53
C PRO A 141 15.63 -3.19 1.04
N LYS A 142 16.68 -3.79 0.48
CA LYS A 142 17.05 -5.19 0.78
C LYS A 142 17.18 -5.47 2.27
N ARG A 143 17.94 -4.61 2.99
CA ARG A 143 18.11 -4.75 4.44
C ARG A 143 16.77 -4.65 5.18
N LEU A 144 15.96 -3.66 4.85
CA LEU A 144 14.64 -3.46 5.43
C LEU A 144 13.74 -4.68 5.23
N PHE A 145 13.74 -5.27 4.03
CA PHE A 145 12.91 -6.44 3.73
C PHE A 145 13.39 -7.69 4.48
N HIS A 146 14.70 -7.86 4.67
CA HIS A 146 15.21 -8.92 5.53
C HIS A 146 14.81 -8.71 7.00
N GLU A 147 14.91 -7.48 7.52
CA GLU A 147 14.42 -7.14 8.86
C GLU A 147 12.91 -7.37 9.00
N ALA A 148 12.13 -7.03 7.98
CA ALA A 148 10.70 -7.33 7.94
C ALA A 148 10.43 -8.84 8.02
N ALA A 149 11.17 -9.65 7.24
CA ALA A 149 11.04 -11.11 7.33
C ALA A 149 11.41 -11.65 8.72
N GLU A 150 12.43 -11.09 9.40
CA GLU A 150 12.78 -11.44 10.76
C GLU A 150 11.69 -11.07 11.77
N LYS A 151 11.07 -9.88 11.58
CA LYS A 151 10.01 -9.33 12.45
C LYS A 151 8.63 -9.97 12.25
N LEU A 152 8.42 -10.73 11.20
CA LEU A 152 7.21 -11.53 11.08
C LEU A 152 7.19 -12.66 12.10
N LYS A 153 6.02 -12.97 12.67
CA LYS A 153 5.76 -14.21 13.40
C LYS A 153 5.83 -15.42 12.46
N PRO A 154 6.11 -16.65 12.95
CA PRO A 154 5.94 -17.85 12.13
C PRO A 154 4.53 -17.88 11.52
N GLY A 155 4.44 -18.14 10.20
CA GLY A 155 3.18 -18.06 9.44
C GLY A 155 2.63 -16.64 9.23
N GLY A 156 3.33 -15.60 9.68
CA GLY A 156 3.00 -14.21 9.42
C GLY A 156 3.17 -13.84 7.95
N VAL A 157 2.56 -12.75 7.52
CA VAL A 157 2.41 -12.40 6.10
C VAL A 157 3.09 -11.07 5.80
N PHE A 158 3.89 -11.03 4.73
CA PHE A 158 4.38 -9.80 4.11
C PHE A 158 3.51 -9.46 2.90
N VAL A 159 3.06 -8.21 2.82
CA VAL A 159 2.26 -7.71 1.69
C VAL A 159 2.94 -6.48 1.10
N LEU A 160 3.28 -6.55 -0.18
CA LEU A 160 3.89 -5.46 -0.94
C LEU A 160 2.97 -5.10 -2.11
N GLY A 161 2.47 -3.87 -2.16
CA GLY A 161 1.64 -3.35 -3.23
C GLY A 161 2.29 -2.15 -3.91
N VAL A 162 2.37 -2.17 -5.24
CA VAL A 162 3.10 -1.17 -6.04
C VAL A 162 2.46 -0.98 -7.42
N PRO A 163 2.67 0.17 -8.08
CA PRO A 163 2.36 0.32 -9.49
C PRO A 163 3.21 -0.61 -10.35
N ASN A 164 2.62 -1.11 -11.42
CA ASN A 164 3.26 -2.07 -12.34
C ASN A 164 3.91 -1.36 -13.52
N SER A 165 5.22 -1.48 -13.65
CA SER A 165 5.99 -0.91 -14.78
C SER A 165 5.59 -1.48 -16.14
N GLN A 166 5.00 -2.67 -16.19
CA GLN A 166 4.64 -3.39 -17.41
C GLN A 166 3.14 -3.61 -17.61
N ASN A 167 2.30 -2.73 -17.06
CA ASN A 167 0.86 -2.83 -17.26
C ASN A 167 0.45 -2.66 -18.73
N VAL A 168 -0.77 -3.09 -19.08
CA VAL A 168 -1.25 -3.09 -20.47
C VAL A 168 -1.16 -1.72 -21.13
N ARG A 169 -1.44 -0.64 -20.38
CA ARG A 169 -1.34 0.73 -20.91
C ARG A 169 0.10 1.06 -21.36
N LYS A 170 1.08 0.74 -20.52
CA LYS A 170 2.50 0.99 -20.82
C LYS A 170 2.99 0.13 -22.00
N ARG A 171 2.55 -1.13 -22.08
CA ARG A 171 2.88 -2.02 -23.22
C ARG A 171 2.37 -1.48 -24.56
N ILE A 172 1.28 -0.72 -24.56
CA ILE A 172 0.76 -0.09 -25.79
C ILE A 172 1.41 1.29 -26.00
N ALA A 173 1.50 2.11 -24.96
CA ALA A 173 1.95 3.49 -25.07
C ALA A 173 3.46 3.62 -25.38
N VAL A 174 4.31 2.81 -24.73
CA VAL A 174 5.77 2.90 -24.89
C VAL A 174 6.23 2.65 -26.33
N PRO A 175 5.79 1.60 -27.05
CA PRO A 175 6.13 1.41 -28.45
C PRO A 175 5.67 2.55 -29.38
N LEU A 176 4.64 3.30 -28.97
CA LEU A 176 4.13 4.47 -29.70
C LEU A 176 4.82 5.78 -29.29
N GLY A 177 5.87 5.72 -28.46
CA GLY A 177 6.59 6.90 -27.97
C GLY A 177 5.81 7.75 -26.96
N LEU A 178 4.71 7.25 -26.42
CA LEU A 178 3.80 7.96 -25.49
C LEU A 178 4.01 7.60 -24.01
N GLY A 179 4.88 6.64 -23.73
CA GLY A 179 5.08 6.15 -22.36
C GLY A 179 6.21 6.87 -21.64
N LYS A 180 5.91 7.46 -20.48
CA LYS A 180 6.91 7.97 -19.54
C LYS A 180 6.61 7.44 -18.15
N TRP A 181 7.66 7.29 -17.33
CA TRP A 181 7.52 6.94 -15.91
C TRP A 181 7.03 8.13 -15.12
N SER A 182 7.83 9.18 -15.08
CA SER A 182 7.48 10.48 -14.53
C SER A 182 7.63 11.55 -15.62
N GLY A 183 6.91 12.65 -15.51
CA GLY A 183 7.10 13.79 -16.39
C GLY A 183 8.50 14.37 -16.21
N MET A 184 9.06 14.97 -17.27
CA MET A 184 10.34 15.69 -17.15
C MET A 184 10.17 16.90 -16.22
N ASP A 185 9.02 17.55 -16.27
CA ASP A 185 8.61 18.65 -15.40
C ASP A 185 8.60 18.26 -13.92
N ASP A 186 8.04 17.09 -13.58
CA ASP A 186 8.04 16.59 -12.19
C ASP A 186 9.45 16.43 -11.60
N TRP A 187 10.41 16.05 -12.45
CA TRP A 187 11.79 15.86 -12.03
C TRP A 187 12.64 17.12 -12.13
N TYR A 188 12.48 17.87 -13.23
CA TYR A 188 13.38 18.99 -13.57
C TYR A 188 13.06 20.28 -12.81
N GLU A 189 11.76 20.53 -12.54
CA GLU A 189 11.30 21.75 -11.86
C GLU A 189 11.23 21.60 -10.32
N SER A 190 11.46 20.39 -9.81
CA SER A 190 11.38 20.12 -8.37
C SER A 190 12.75 20.17 -7.70
N ASP A 191 12.90 20.91 -6.60
CA ASP A 191 14.12 20.91 -5.78
C ASP A 191 14.47 19.50 -5.26
N VAL A 192 13.43 18.71 -4.93
CA VAL A 192 13.57 17.32 -4.49
C VAL A 192 12.55 16.47 -5.23
N PHE A 193 13.03 15.55 -6.07
CA PHE A 193 12.17 14.62 -6.79
C PHE A 193 11.48 13.65 -5.83
N ARG A 194 10.15 13.65 -5.86
CA ARG A 194 9.29 12.77 -5.05
C ARG A 194 8.48 11.78 -5.89
N GLY A 195 8.72 11.74 -7.19
CA GLY A 195 8.06 10.80 -8.11
C GLY A 195 8.61 9.38 -8.00
N HIS A 196 8.16 8.52 -8.93
CA HIS A 196 8.58 7.13 -8.95
C HIS A 196 10.02 6.99 -9.46
N VAL A 197 10.92 6.59 -8.58
CA VAL A 197 12.32 6.28 -8.91
C VAL A 197 12.39 4.95 -9.67
N ARG A 198 11.66 3.93 -9.20
CA ARG A 198 11.60 2.63 -9.86
C ARG A 198 10.28 1.93 -9.59
N GLU A 199 9.47 1.74 -10.61
CA GLU A 199 8.33 0.85 -10.56
C GLU A 199 8.77 -0.59 -10.87
N PRO A 200 8.46 -1.57 -10.04
CA PRO A 200 8.73 -2.98 -10.30
C PRO A 200 7.69 -3.61 -11.24
N ASP A 201 7.99 -4.80 -11.73
CA ASP A 201 7.04 -5.69 -12.37
C ASP A 201 6.84 -6.98 -11.53
N VAL A 202 6.06 -7.93 -12.05
CA VAL A 202 5.79 -9.21 -11.39
C VAL A 202 7.08 -10.02 -11.16
N SER A 203 8.04 -9.98 -12.09
CA SER A 203 9.29 -10.72 -11.95
C SER A 203 10.19 -10.13 -10.85
N ASP A 204 10.19 -8.81 -10.72
CA ASP A 204 10.88 -8.10 -9.63
C ASP A 204 10.29 -8.47 -8.26
N LEU A 205 8.94 -8.52 -8.14
CA LEU A 205 8.30 -8.93 -6.89
C LEU A 205 8.62 -10.38 -6.52
N LEU A 206 8.64 -11.29 -7.49
CA LEU A 206 9.03 -12.68 -7.26
C LEU A 206 10.50 -12.82 -6.88
N TYR A 207 11.38 -11.98 -7.43
CA TYR A 207 12.79 -11.92 -7.04
C TYR A 207 12.93 -11.50 -5.57
N ILE A 208 12.24 -10.42 -5.15
CA ILE A 208 12.21 -9.93 -3.77
C ILE A 208 11.69 -11.02 -2.82
N ALA A 209 10.59 -11.69 -3.16
CA ALA A 209 10.00 -12.74 -2.33
C ALA A 209 10.94 -13.92 -2.09
N ARG A 210 11.70 -14.32 -3.13
CA ARG A 210 12.72 -15.37 -3.01
C ARG A 210 13.88 -14.95 -2.12
N ASP A 211 14.37 -13.71 -2.27
CA ASP A 211 15.45 -13.16 -1.43
C ASP A 211 15.03 -13.08 0.04
N MET A 212 13.77 -12.72 0.32
CA MET A 212 13.16 -12.72 1.65
C MET A 212 12.84 -14.14 2.18
N ARG A 213 12.98 -15.18 1.37
CA ARG A 213 12.62 -16.59 1.68
C ARG A 213 11.15 -16.74 2.11
N LEU A 214 10.26 -16.05 1.42
CA LEU A 214 8.82 -16.17 1.67
C LEU A 214 8.24 -17.38 0.92
N ASN A 215 7.28 -18.03 1.55
CA ASN A 215 6.52 -19.18 1.01
C ASN A 215 5.09 -18.77 0.68
N ASP A 216 4.30 -19.70 0.11
CA ASP A 216 2.88 -19.51 -0.24
C ASP A 216 2.63 -18.22 -1.03
N LEU A 217 3.50 -17.96 -2.02
CA LEU A 217 3.47 -16.71 -2.79
C LEU A 217 2.20 -16.57 -3.62
N LYS A 218 1.57 -15.40 -3.53
CA LYS A 218 0.46 -15.01 -4.39
C LYS A 218 0.70 -13.63 -4.97
N ILE A 219 0.47 -13.49 -6.28
CA ILE A 219 0.46 -12.20 -6.97
C ILE A 219 -0.99 -11.87 -7.35
N ILE A 220 -1.45 -10.68 -6.99
CA ILE A 220 -2.79 -10.18 -7.30
C ILE A 220 -2.63 -8.91 -8.14
N GLY A 221 -3.44 -8.74 -9.18
CA GLY A 221 -3.52 -7.53 -9.98
C GLY A 221 -4.78 -6.72 -9.67
N ARG A 222 -4.69 -5.39 -9.75
CA ARG A 222 -5.80 -4.43 -9.68
C ARG A 222 -5.57 -3.30 -10.68
N ASN A 223 -6.63 -2.56 -10.97
CA ASN A 223 -6.59 -1.46 -11.94
C ASN A 223 -7.10 -0.15 -11.32
N TRP A 224 -6.55 0.19 -10.12
CA TRP A 224 -6.96 1.39 -9.38
C TRP A 224 -6.74 2.67 -10.17
N MET A 225 -5.60 2.78 -10.86
CA MET A 225 -5.29 3.92 -11.72
C MET A 225 -6.38 4.17 -12.77
N GLY A 226 -6.94 3.12 -13.35
CA GLY A 226 -8.06 3.22 -14.29
C GLY A 226 -9.34 3.73 -13.64
N TYR A 227 -9.68 3.23 -12.44
CA TYR A 227 -10.85 3.67 -11.69
C TYR A 227 -10.74 5.12 -11.20
N TYR A 228 -9.53 5.58 -10.90
CA TYR A 228 -9.28 6.94 -10.39
C TYR A 228 -8.90 7.95 -11.49
N SER A 229 -8.83 7.52 -12.74
CA SER A 229 -8.52 8.39 -13.87
C SER A 229 -9.47 9.58 -13.96
N ASN A 230 -8.95 10.76 -14.28
CA ASN A 230 -9.76 11.94 -14.56
C ASN A 230 -10.51 11.80 -15.90
N ASN A 231 -10.03 10.94 -16.82
CA ASN A 231 -10.68 10.67 -18.09
C ASN A 231 -11.87 9.71 -17.90
N SER A 232 -13.08 10.17 -18.23
CA SER A 232 -14.33 9.40 -18.09
C SER A 232 -14.36 8.14 -18.97
N VAL A 233 -13.76 8.20 -20.16
CA VAL A 233 -13.67 7.05 -21.07
C VAL A 233 -12.79 5.97 -20.45
N VAL A 234 -11.64 6.35 -19.86
CA VAL A 234 -10.75 5.40 -19.16
C VAL A 234 -11.48 4.77 -17.97
N ARG A 235 -12.19 5.56 -17.16
CA ARG A 235 -12.99 5.02 -16.04
C ARG A 235 -14.07 4.05 -16.49
N PHE A 236 -14.77 4.39 -17.58
CA PHE A 236 -15.81 3.54 -18.12
C PHE A 236 -15.26 2.23 -18.67
N THR A 237 -14.23 2.29 -19.52
CA THR A 237 -13.62 1.10 -20.12
C THR A 237 -12.99 0.20 -19.06
N THR A 238 -12.40 0.77 -18.00
CA THR A 238 -11.83 0.00 -16.89
C THR A 238 -12.84 -0.94 -16.26
N LYS A 239 -14.11 -0.52 -16.11
CA LYS A 239 -15.17 -1.36 -15.53
C LYS A 239 -15.40 -2.67 -16.32
N PHE A 240 -15.19 -2.64 -17.63
CA PHE A 240 -15.38 -3.80 -18.50
C PHE A 240 -14.13 -4.67 -18.60
N VAL A 241 -12.95 -4.04 -18.68
CA VAL A 241 -11.71 -4.79 -18.90
C VAL A 241 -11.03 -5.23 -17.59
N ASP A 242 -11.43 -4.69 -16.44
CA ASP A 242 -10.79 -4.97 -15.16
C ASP A 242 -10.79 -6.46 -14.81
N TYR A 243 -11.96 -7.13 -14.93
CA TYR A 243 -12.05 -8.55 -14.61
C TYR A 243 -11.12 -9.43 -15.46
N PRO A 244 -11.14 -9.36 -16.81
CA PRO A 244 -10.22 -10.14 -17.63
C PRO A 244 -8.75 -9.78 -17.39
N LEU A 245 -8.40 -8.51 -17.12
CA LEU A 245 -7.01 -8.14 -16.82
C LEU A 245 -6.51 -8.77 -15.52
N ARG A 246 -7.38 -8.90 -14.50
CA ARG A 246 -7.00 -9.55 -13.21
C ARG A 246 -6.63 -11.02 -13.36
N LEU A 247 -7.06 -11.70 -14.40
CA LEU A 247 -6.66 -13.09 -14.69
C LEU A 247 -5.16 -13.20 -15.01
N LYS A 248 -4.55 -12.09 -15.44
CA LYS A 248 -3.11 -11.99 -15.68
C LYS A 248 -2.56 -10.75 -14.96
N PRO A 249 -2.13 -10.85 -13.69
CA PRO A 249 -1.71 -9.70 -12.86
C PRO A 249 -0.69 -8.78 -13.54
N SER A 250 0.20 -9.31 -14.37
CA SER A 250 1.20 -8.52 -15.10
C SER A 250 0.61 -7.52 -16.12
N LEU A 251 -0.70 -7.58 -16.40
CA LEU A 251 -1.40 -6.62 -17.26
C LEU A 251 -2.07 -5.50 -16.45
N CYS A 252 -2.24 -5.68 -15.13
CA CYS A 252 -2.90 -4.71 -14.27
C CYS A 252 -2.02 -3.51 -13.98
N SER A 253 -2.65 -2.37 -13.65
CA SER A 253 -1.94 -1.13 -13.28
C SER A 253 -1.21 -1.24 -11.96
N ASP A 254 -1.75 -2.02 -11.03
CA ASP A 254 -1.23 -2.20 -9.68
C ASP A 254 -1.08 -3.70 -9.41
N ILE A 255 0.03 -4.08 -8.80
CA ILE A 255 0.36 -5.46 -8.46
C ILE A 255 0.68 -5.59 -6.97
N TYR A 256 0.20 -6.69 -6.40
CA TYR A 256 0.37 -7.01 -4.98
C TYR A 256 1.02 -8.37 -4.85
N MET A 257 2.11 -8.43 -4.11
CA MET A 257 2.75 -9.65 -3.69
C MET A 257 2.37 -9.95 -2.23
N ILE A 258 1.94 -11.17 -1.99
CA ILE A 258 1.67 -11.69 -0.66
C ILE A 258 2.53 -12.92 -0.47
N GLY A 259 3.28 -13.00 0.63
CA GLY A 259 4.08 -14.16 0.96
C GLY A 259 4.10 -14.41 2.46
N LYS A 260 4.19 -15.67 2.86
CA LYS A 260 4.24 -16.08 4.26
C LYS A 260 5.66 -16.36 4.70
N LYS A 261 5.97 -16.00 5.94
CA LYS A 261 7.14 -16.49 6.63
C LYS A 261 6.99 -17.98 6.92
N ALA A 262 8.04 -18.76 6.63
CA ALA A 262 8.14 -20.17 7.02
C ALA A 262 8.05 -20.35 8.56
#